data_0e27b5ce7d5697d48aa0b16dba7d72d5
#
_entry.id   0e27b5ce7d5697d48aa0b16dba7d72d5
#
_cell.length_a   1.000
_cell.length_b   1.000
_cell.length_c   1.000
_cell.angle_alpha   90.00
_cell.angle_beta   90.00
_cell.angle_gamma   90.00
#
_symmetry.space_group_name_H-M   'P 1'
#
loop_
_entity.id
_entity.type
_entity.pdbx_description
1 polymer ?
#
loop_
_entity_poly.entity_id
_entity_poly.type
_entity_poly.pdbx_seq_one_letter_code
_entity_poly.pdbx_strand_id
1 'polypeptide(L)'
;MADCAVRALNNALTALDHNTPELAQSIRDDEELCDHYEDILGTYLVKLSTQKMGRDESEEATELLKTIGDFERISDHAVNILSSAEEMEQKGLMFSGSALNELAILTSAIREILSLSLKSFSSQDVALAQQVEPLEQVIDTLKEQMRTRHILRMQQGHCSIEAGFILSDLLTDLERTSDHCSNIAGCVIDARAHNLNLHETMRQAKTADGSFQQTYESYVEKYQLPVPSSNV
;
A
#
# COMPACT_ATOMS: atom_id res chain seq x y z
N MET A 1 -9.14 -13.83 1.79
CA MET A 1 -8.94 -12.44 2.24
C MET A 1 -7.76 -11.77 1.55
N ALA A 2 -6.50 -12.12 1.80
CA ALA A 2 -5.32 -11.46 1.23
C ALA A 2 -5.37 -11.28 -0.30
N ASP A 3 -5.73 -12.33 -1.05
CA ASP A 3 -5.89 -12.24 -2.50
C ASP A 3 -7.01 -11.28 -2.93
N CYS A 4 -8.10 -11.18 -2.16
CA CYS A 4 -9.20 -10.24 -2.42
C CYS A 4 -8.72 -8.80 -2.23
N ALA A 5 -8.07 -8.48 -1.10
CA ALA A 5 -7.55 -7.15 -0.83
C ALA A 5 -6.55 -6.68 -1.91
N VAL A 6 -5.59 -7.54 -2.28
CA VAL A 6 -4.61 -7.21 -3.32
C VAL A 6 -5.25 -7.08 -4.70
N ARG A 7 -6.28 -7.89 -5.01
CA ARG A 7 -7.04 -7.78 -6.26
C ARG A 7 -7.86 -6.50 -6.29
N ALA A 8 -8.59 -6.16 -5.22
CA ALA A 8 -9.33 -4.92 -5.10
C ALA A 8 -8.45 -3.71 -5.36
N LEU A 9 -7.28 -3.62 -4.71
CA LEU A 9 -6.38 -2.49 -4.90
C LEU A 9 -5.79 -2.45 -6.30
N ASN A 10 -5.37 -3.58 -6.88
CA ASN A 10 -4.88 -3.61 -8.26
C ASN A 10 -5.95 -3.18 -9.27
N ASN A 11 -7.20 -3.54 -9.03
CA ASN A 11 -8.35 -3.11 -9.84
C ASN A 11 -8.60 -1.60 -9.67
N ALA A 12 -8.51 -1.07 -8.44
CA ALA A 12 -8.65 0.36 -8.17
C ALA A 12 -7.56 1.19 -8.85
N LEU A 13 -6.30 0.72 -8.85
CA LEU A 13 -5.21 1.35 -9.60
C LEU A 13 -5.47 1.33 -11.11
N THR A 14 -6.18 0.33 -11.62
CA THR A 14 -6.56 0.25 -13.04
C THR A 14 -7.72 1.20 -13.35
N ALA A 15 -8.66 1.37 -12.42
CA ALA A 15 -9.79 2.28 -12.53
C ALA A 15 -9.38 3.77 -12.64
N LEU A 16 -8.20 4.14 -12.14
CA LEU A 16 -7.64 5.49 -12.32
C LEU A 16 -7.43 5.86 -13.80
N ASP A 17 -7.13 4.87 -14.64
CA ASP A 17 -6.93 5.06 -16.08
C ASP A 17 -8.19 4.71 -16.88
N HIS A 18 -8.90 3.65 -16.48
CA HIS A 18 -10.05 3.08 -17.18
C HIS A 18 -11.09 2.57 -16.18
N ASN A 19 -11.93 3.46 -15.70
CA ASN A 19 -13.05 3.06 -14.85
C ASN A 19 -14.21 2.51 -15.69
N THR A 20 -14.73 1.34 -15.29
CA THR A 20 -15.97 0.75 -15.84
C THR A 20 -16.89 0.32 -14.70
N PRO A 21 -18.22 0.31 -14.92
CA PRO A 21 -19.16 -0.13 -13.88
C PRO A 21 -18.87 -1.54 -13.35
N GLU A 22 -18.42 -2.44 -14.22
CA GLU A 22 -18.06 -3.82 -13.85
C GLU A 22 -16.81 -3.86 -12.98
N LEU A 23 -15.81 -3.04 -13.29
CA LEU A 23 -14.58 -2.93 -12.50
C LEU A 23 -14.88 -2.31 -11.13
N ALA A 24 -15.66 -1.23 -11.10
CA ALA A 24 -16.09 -0.57 -9.88
C ALA A 24 -16.87 -1.54 -8.96
N GLN A 25 -17.79 -2.33 -9.53
CA GLN A 25 -18.53 -3.33 -8.76
C GLN A 25 -17.62 -4.42 -8.22
N SER A 26 -16.67 -4.92 -9.01
CA SER A 26 -15.70 -5.93 -8.57
C SER A 26 -14.83 -5.46 -7.40
N ILE A 27 -14.46 -4.17 -7.36
CA ILE A 27 -13.69 -3.59 -6.26
C ILE A 27 -14.51 -3.59 -4.97
N ARG A 28 -15.78 -3.17 -5.05
CA ARG A 28 -16.70 -3.17 -3.89
C ARG A 28 -17.03 -4.56 -3.39
N ASP A 29 -17.24 -5.51 -4.31
CA ASP A 29 -17.49 -6.92 -3.95
C ASP A 29 -16.29 -7.55 -3.23
N ASP A 30 -15.07 -7.20 -3.66
CA ASP A 30 -13.83 -7.67 -3.03
C ASP A 30 -13.61 -7.06 -1.63
N GLU A 31 -13.97 -5.78 -1.44
CA GLU A 31 -13.91 -5.12 -0.14
C GLU A 31 -14.95 -5.70 0.82
N GLU A 32 -16.23 -5.84 0.41
CA GLU A 32 -17.27 -6.48 1.22
C GLU A 32 -16.88 -7.91 1.63
N LEU A 33 -16.17 -8.62 0.74
CA LEU A 33 -15.66 -9.95 1.05
C LEU A 33 -14.48 -9.90 2.05
N CYS A 34 -13.63 -8.86 2.01
CA CYS A 34 -12.56 -8.66 2.99
C CYS A 34 -13.12 -8.38 4.37
N ASP A 35 -14.10 -7.47 4.50
CA ASP A 35 -14.84 -7.19 5.74
C ASP A 35 -15.42 -8.47 6.34
N HIS A 36 -16.11 -9.24 5.51
CA HIS A 36 -16.70 -10.49 5.96
C HIS A 36 -15.65 -11.48 6.49
N TYR A 37 -14.49 -11.56 5.83
CA TYR A 37 -13.39 -12.40 6.32
C TYR A 37 -12.75 -11.84 7.59
N GLU A 38 -12.64 -10.53 7.75
CA GLU A 38 -12.14 -9.92 8.99
C GLU A 38 -12.99 -10.35 10.19
N ASP A 39 -14.31 -10.19 10.09
CA ASP A 39 -15.25 -10.57 11.14
C ASP A 39 -15.14 -12.06 11.51
N ILE A 40 -15.13 -12.95 10.52
CA ILE A 40 -15.08 -14.41 10.75
C ILE A 40 -13.75 -14.82 11.34
N LEU A 41 -12.64 -14.39 10.72
CA LEU A 41 -11.30 -14.78 11.14
C LEU A 41 -10.94 -14.16 12.48
N GLY A 42 -11.28 -12.87 12.70
CA GLY A 42 -11.09 -12.19 13.97
C GLY A 42 -11.84 -12.88 15.10
N THR A 43 -13.13 -13.18 14.89
CA THR A 43 -13.95 -13.96 15.86
C THR A 43 -13.35 -15.34 16.14
N TYR A 44 -12.88 -16.03 15.11
CA TYR A 44 -12.25 -17.35 15.26
C TYR A 44 -10.97 -17.28 16.07
N LEU A 45 -10.06 -16.35 15.75
CA LEU A 45 -8.78 -16.19 16.45
C LEU A 45 -8.98 -15.75 17.91
N VAL A 46 -9.95 -14.85 18.19
CA VAL A 46 -10.32 -14.48 19.56
C VAL A 46 -10.84 -15.69 20.36
N LYS A 47 -11.70 -16.53 19.75
CA LYS A 47 -12.15 -17.77 20.41
C LYS A 47 -10.99 -18.76 20.64
N LEU A 48 -10.08 -18.85 19.68
CA LEU A 48 -8.91 -19.71 19.80
C LEU A 48 -8.01 -19.25 20.96
N SER A 49 -7.80 -17.94 21.12
CA SER A 49 -6.97 -17.38 22.23
C SER A 49 -7.57 -17.59 23.63
N THR A 50 -8.86 -17.94 23.74
CA THR A 50 -9.48 -18.30 25.04
C THR A 50 -9.20 -19.73 25.46
N GLN A 51 -8.63 -20.56 24.57
CA GLN A 51 -8.23 -21.95 24.87
C GLN A 51 -6.83 -21.96 25.49
N LYS A 52 -6.43 -23.12 26.03
CA LYS A 52 -5.06 -23.31 26.52
C LYS A 52 -4.11 -23.45 25.33
N MET A 53 -3.57 -22.32 24.89
CA MET A 53 -2.57 -22.24 23.85
C MET A 53 -1.17 -22.20 24.46
N GLY A 54 -0.21 -22.78 23.73
CA GLY A 54 1.20 -22.54 23.98
C GLY A 54 1.58 -21.09 23.70
N ARG A 55 2.76 -20.68 24.16
CA ARG A 55 3.24 -19.31 23.95
C ARG A 55 3.36 -19.00 22.45
N ASP A 56 3.97 -19.90 21.69
CA ASP A 56 4.21 -19.72 20.24
C ASP A 56 2.89 -19.62 19.46
N GLU A 57 1.88 -20.45 19.81
CA GLU A 57 0.54 -20.41 19.21
C GLU A 57 -0.19 -19.07 19.52
N SER A 58 0.01 -18.52 20.72
CA SER A 58 -0.57 -17.24 21.12
C SER A 58 0.10 -16.06 20.38
N GLU A 59 1.40 -16.14 20.16
CA GLU A 59 2.17 -15.16 19.38
C GLU A 59 1.70 -15.19 17.92
N GLU A 60 1.60 -16.35 17.30
CA GLU A 60 1.10 -16.53 15.93
C GLU A 60 -0.33 -16.00 15.75
N ALA A 61 -1.24 -16.31 16.68
CA ALA A 61 -2.61 -15.80 16.64
C ALA A 61 -2.67 -14.26 16.74
N THR A 62 -1.77 -13.65 17.51
CA THR A 62 -1.66 -12.19 17.63
C THR A 62 -1.17 -11.56 16.34
N GLU A 63 -0.16 -12.13 15.70
CA GLU A 63 0.35 -11.64 14.40
C GLU A 63 -0.68 -11.80 13.29
N LEU A 64 -1.43 -12.91 13.26
CA LEU A 64 -2.52 -13.10 12.31
C LEU A 64 -3.64 -12.07 12.49
N LEU A 65 -4.00 -11.72 13.75
CA LEU A 65 -5.01 -10.70 14.02
C LEU A 65 -4.59 -9.32 13.48
N LYS A 66 -3.33 -8.94 13.63
CA LYS A 66 -2.80 -7.70 13.05
C LYS A 66 -2.86 -7.73 11.52
N THR A 67 -2.38 -8.83 10.93
CA THR A 67 -2.31 -8.99 9.48
C THR A 67 -3.70 -8.97 8.82
N ILE A 68 -4.72 -9.52 9.48
CA ILE A 68 -6.12 -9.46 9.01
C ILE A 68 -6.56 -8.00 8.90
N GLY A 69 -6.35 -7.19 9.93
CA GLY A 69 -6.68 -5.76 9.88
C GLY A 69 -5.88 -4.98 8.83
N ASP A 70 -4.61 -5.33 8.59
CA ASP A 70 -3.85 -4.68 7.52
C ASP A 70 -4.39 -5.03 6.11
N PHE A 71 -4.84 -6.26 5.86
CA PHE A 71 -5.49 -6.63 4.59
C PHE A 71 -6.86 -5.98 4.42
N GLU A 72 -7.65 -5.84 5.48
CA GLU A 72 -8.91 -5.10 5.44
C GLU A 72 -8.64 -3.64 5.06
N ARG A 73 -7.69 -2.96 5.71
CA ARG A 73 -7.30 -1.59 5.38
C ARG A 73 -6.83 -1.39 3.94
N ILE A 74 -6.13 -2.38 3.37
CA ILE A 74 -5.74 -2.35 1.95
C ILE A 74 -7.00 -2.37 1.05
N SER A 75 -8.02 -3.14 1.39
CA SER A 75 -9.27 -3.17 0.61
C SER A 75 -10.10 -1.89 0.79
N ASP A 76 -10.14 -1.30 1.97
CA ASP A 76 -10.72 0.03 2.24
C ASP A 76 -10.10 1.10 1.33
N HIS A 77 -8.76 1.14 1.26
CA HIS A 77 -8.06 2.09 0.40
C HIS A 77 -8.36 1.86 -1.08
N ALA A 78 -8.66 0.62 -1.51
CA ALA A 78 -9.09 0.36 -2.88
C ALA A 78 -10.41 1.07 -3.21
N VAL A 79 -11.38 1.06 -2.29
CA VAL A 79 -12.67 1.76 -2.46
C VAL A 79 -12.48 3.28 -2.42
N ASN A 80 -11.57 3.81 -1.59
CA ASN A 80 -11.24 5.24 -1.57
C ASN A 80 -10.62 5.69 -2.91
N ILE A 81 -9.67 4.91 -3.45
CA ILE A 81 -9.05 5.18 -4.77
C ILE A 81 -10.10 5.12 -5.88
N LEU A 82 -11.01 4.14 -5.86
CA LEU A 82 -12.13 4.06 -6.79
C LEU A 82 -13.01 5.30 -6.70
N SER A 83 -13.35 5.75 -5.49
CA SER A 83 -14.17 6.95 -5.26
C SER A 83 -13.51 8.20 -5.86
N SER A 84 -12.19 8.32 -5.75
CA SER A 84 -11.41 9.38 -6.38
C SER A 84 -11.48 9.32 -7.91
N ALA A 85 -11.40 8.12 -8.51
CA ALA A 85 -11.55 7.94 -9.96
C ALA A 85 -12.96 8.31 -10.45
N GLU A 86 -14.01 7.89 -9.71
CA GLU A 86 -15.41 8.22 -10.00
C GLU A 86 -15.66 9.74 -9.88
N GLU A 87 -15.09 10.40 -8.87
CA GLU A 87 -15.20 11.84 -8.67
C GLU A 87 -14.54 12.62 -9.81
N MET A 88 -13.35 12.19 -10.26
CA MET A 88 -12.67 12.77 -11.42
C MET A 88 -13.54 12.69 -12.68
N GLU A 89 -14.10 11.52 -12.94
CA GLU A 89 -14.99 11.28 -14.10
C GLU A 89 -16.27 12.14 -14.02
N GLN A 90 -16.95 12.11 -12.87
CA GLN A 90 -18.20 12.86 -12.65
C GLN A 90 -18.02 14.37 -12.83
N LYS A 91 -16.91 14.92 -12.36
CA LYS A 91 -16.59 16.35 -12.45
C LYS A 91 -15.89 16.73 -13.76
N GLY A 92 -15.54 15.79 -14.61
CA GLY A 92 -14.78 16.02 -15.84
C GLY A 92 -13.39 16.62 -15.58
N LEU A 93 -12.78 16.27 -14.44
CA LEU A 93 -11.46 16.74 -14.05
C LEU A 93 -10.37 15.85 -14.66
N MET A 94 -9.23 16.44 -14.98
CA MET A 94 -8.06 15.69 -15.48
C MET A 94 -6.79 16.18 -14.79
N PHE A 95 -5.90 15.27 -14.52
CA PHE A 95 -4.55 15.60 -14.09
C PHE A 95 -3.72 16.08 -15.28
N SER A 96 -2.72 16.92 -15.03
CA SER A 96 -1.76 17.31 -16.06
C SER A 96 -0.95 16.10 -16.53
N GLY A 97 -0.44 16.13 -17.77
CA GLY A 97 0.37 15.04 -18.30
C GLY A 97 1.59 14.70 -17.43
N SER A 98 2.21 15.70 -16.79
CA SER A 98 3.29 15.47 -15.84
C SER A 98 2.82 14.77 -14.57
N ALA A 99 1.64 15.11 -14.03
CA ALA A 99 1.07 14.43 -12.87
C ALA A 99 0.68 12.98 -13.19
N LEU A 100 0.14 12.72 -14.38
CA LEU A 100 -0.17 11.34 -14.82
C LEU A 100 1.09 10.48 -14.94
N ASN A 101 2.18 11.03 -15.48
CA ASN A 101 3.46 10.30 -15.55
C ASN A 101 4.04 10.00 -14.16
N GLU A 102 3.96 10.95 -13.23
CA GLU A 102 4.37 10.78 -11.84
C GLU A 102 3.49 9.72 -11.15
N LEU A 103 2.19 9.76 -11.36
CA LEU A 103 1.23 8.80 -10.78
C LEU A 103 1.47 7.39 -11.33
N ALA A 104 1.78 7.24 -12.61
CA ALA A 104 2.11 5.94 -13.21
C ALA A 104 3.36 5.29 -12.55
N ILE A 105 4.35 6.09 -12.17
CA ILE A 105 5.53 5.59 -11.44
C ILE A 105 5.14 5.14 -10.03
N LEU A 106 4.39 5.96 -9.31
CA LEU A 106 3.94 5.64 -7.97
C LEU A 106 3.05 4.39 -7.96
N THR A 107 2.07 4.29 -8.85
CA THR A 107 1.18 3.12 -8.94
C THR A 107 1.94 1.84 -9.32
N SER A 108 3.01 1.95 -10.12
CA SER A 108 3.90 0.82 -10.40
C SER A 108 4.65 0.35 -9.16
N ALA A 109 5.14 1.27 -8.32
CA ALA A 109 5.77 0.93 -7.04
C ALA A 109 4.77 0.29 -6.07
N ILE A 110 3.53 0.80 -6.00
CA ILE A 110 2.45 0.20 -5.19
C ILE A 110 2.13 -1.22 -5.64
N ARG A 111 2.03 -1.49 -6.94
CA ARG A 111 1.81 -2.87 -7.45
C ARG A 111 2.95 -3.82 -7.04
N GLU A 112 4.18 -3.34 -7.05
CA GLU A 112 5.32 -4.17 -6.63
C GLU A 112 5.28 -4.45 -5.13
N ILE A 113 5.06 -3.46 -4.27
CA ILE A 113 5.03 -3.66 -2.82
C ILE A 113 3.87 -4.59 -2.40
N LEU A 114 2.69 -4.47 -3.03
CA LEU A 114 1.57 -5.39 -2.84
C LEU A 114 1.96 -6.84 -3.19
N SER A 115 2.62 -7.03 -4.33
CA SER A 115 3.05 -8.35 -4.78
C SER A 115 4.10 -8.95 -3.84
N LEU A 116 5.05 -8.15 -3.36
CA LEU A 116 6.07 -8.58 -2.40
C LEU A 116 5.44 -8.95 -1.06
N SER A 117 4.56 -8.11 -0.53
CA SER A 117 3.87 -8.33 0.74
C SER A 117 3.01 -9.59 0.69
N LEU A 118 2.15 -9.76 -0.34
CA LEU A 118 1.33 -10.96 -0.51
C LEU A 118 2.17 -12.24 -0.64
N LYS A 119 3.24 -12.20 -1.44
CA LYS A 119 4.12 -13.36 -1.63
C LYS A 119 4.87 -13.71 -0.36
N SER A 120 5.44 -12.72 0.33
CA SER A 120 6.17 -12.94 1.59
C SER A 120 5.24 -13.56 2.65
N PHE A 121 4.01 -13.05 2.77
CA PHE A 121 3.01 -13.59 3.68
C PHE A 121 2.60 -15.02 3.31
N SER A 122 2.25 -15.28 2.05
CA SER A 122 1.75 -16.58 1.60
C SER A 122 2.81 -17.69 1.66
N SER A 123 4.08 -17.35 1.40
CA SER A 123 5.20 -18.31 1.45
C SER A 123 6.00 -18.27 2.76
N GLN A 124 5.67 -17.36 3.68
CA GLN A 124 6.44 -17.12 4.92
C GLN A 124 7.92 -16.86 4.62
N ASP A 125 8.21 -16.12 3.53
CA ASP A 125 9.55 -15.84 3.04
C ASP A 125 10.08 -14.52 3.59
N VAL A 126 11.00 -14.62 4.56
CA VAL A 126 11.65 -13.47 5.20
C VAL A 126 12.50 -12.66 4.22
N ALA A 127 13.13 -13.30 3.22
CA ALA A 127 13.96 -12.58 2.26
C ALA A 127 13.13 -11.68 1.32
N LEU A 128 11.89 -12.08 1.00
CA LEU A 128 10.93 -11.23 0.31
C LEU A 128 10.40 -10.13 1.24
N ALA A 129 10.07 -10.47 2.49
CA ALA A 129 9.58 -9.51 3.48
C ALA A 129 10.59 -8.36 3.72
N GLN A 130 11.88 -8.67 3.77
CA GLN A 130 12.95 -7.68 3.94
C GLN A 130 13.09 -6.67 2.79
N GLN A 131 12.49 -6.95 1.61
CA GLN A 131 12.50 -6.02 0.47
C GLN A 131 11.36 -5.00 0.54
N VAL A 132 10.34 -5.22 1.38
CA VAL A 132 9.14 -4.39 1.45
C VAL A 132 9.45 -3.02 2.06
N GLU A 133 10.10 -2.99 3.22
CA GLU A 133 10.40 -1.74 3.93
C GLU A 133 11.28 -0.76 3.12
N PRO A 134 12.36 -1.20 2.40
CA PRO A 134 13.09 -0.29 1.51
C PRO A 134 12.23 0.31 0.41
N LEU A 135 11.25 -0.45 -0.12
CA LEU A 135 10.35 0.04 -1.16
C LEU A 135 9.30 1.01 -0.59
N GLU A 136 8.79 0.74 0.62
CA GLU A 136 7.90 1.65 1.34
C GLU A 136 8.53 3.03 1.51
N GLN A 137 9.79 3.12 1.95
CA GLN A 137 10.50 4.40 2.12
C GLN A 137 10.68 5.16 0.79
N VAL A 138 10.83 4.43 -0.32
CA VAL A 138 10.86 5.05 -1.65
C VAL A 138 9.48 5.59 -2.01
N ILE A 139 8.40 4.87 -1.72
CA ILE A 139 7.02 5.30 -1.95
C ILE A 139 6.69 6.56 -1.15
N ASP A 140 7.06 6.63 0.13
CA ASP A 140 6.88 7.83 0.95
C ASP A 140 7.65 9.04 0.37
N THR A 141 8.89 8.81 -0.06
CA THR A 141 9.69 9.85 -0.73
C THR A 141 9.02 10.33 -2.03
N LEU A 142 8.50 9.42 -2.85
CA LEU A 142 7.78 9.75 -4.09
C LEU A 142 6.54 10.58 -3.81
N LYS A 143 5.72 10.20 -2.82
CA LYS A 143 4.54 10.94 -2.37
C LYS A 143 4.88 12.38 -2.03
N GLU A 144 5.90 12.63 -1.20
CA GLU A 144 6.29 13.98 -0.79
C GLU A 144 6.83 14.81 -1.97
N GLN A 145 7.58 14.20 -2.87
CA GLN A 145 8.03 14.86 -4.10
C GLN A 145 6.86 15.24 -5.01
N MET A 146 5.92 14.32 -5.24
CA MET A 146 4.74 14.55 -6.07
C MET A 146 3.84 15.63 -5.47
N ARG A 147 3.63 15.61 -4.14
CA ARG A 147 2.89 16.64 -3.41
C ARG A 147 3.51 18.02 -3.61
N THR A 148 4.82 18.14 -3.44
CA THR A 148 5.54 19.39 -3.65
C THR A 148 5.41 19.92 -5.09
N ARG A 149 5.60 19.03 -6.08
CA ARG A 149 5.45 19.37 -7.50
C ARG A 149 4.04 19.78 -7.85
N HIS A 150 3.05 19.14 -7.24
CA HIS A 150 1.64 19.49 -7.46
C HIS A 150 1.29 20.87 -6.92
N ILE A 151 1.78 21.24 -5.73
CA ILE A 151 1.62 22.60 -5.18
C ILE A 151 2.19 23.64 -6.14
N LEU A 152 3.36 23.39 -6.71
CA LEU A 152 3.97 24.30 -7.69
C LEU A 152 3.10 24.43 -8.95
N ARG A 153 2.56 23.31 -9.48
CA ARG A 153 1.63 23.32 -10.63
C ARG A 153 0.36 24.12 -10.35
N MET A 154 -0.20 24.01 -9.14
CA MET A 154 -1.36 24.82 -8.73
C MET A 154 -1.03 26.32 -8.67
N GLN A 155 0.11 26.69 -8.09
CA GLN A 155 0.56 28.10 -8.03
C GLN A 155 0.77 28.71 -9.41
N GLN A 156 1.16 27.89 -10.38
CA GLN A 156 1.34 28.31 -11.78
C GLN A 156 0.04 28.31 -12.61
N GLY A 157 -1.07 27.88 -12.01
CA GLY A 157 -2.37 27.78 -12.70
C GLY A 157 -2.49 26.61 -13.66
N HIS A 158 -1.59 25.61 -13.59
CA HIS A 158 -1.60 24.44 -14.45
C HIS A 158 -2.50 23.31 -13.96
N CYS A 159 -3.08 23.43 -12.77
CA CYS A 159 -4.00 22.47 -12.17
C CYS A 159 -5.12 23.23 -11.44
N SER A 160 -6.35 22.67 -11.48
CA SER A 160 -7.44 23.17 -10.64
C SER A 160 -7.22 22.80 -9.18
N ILE A 161 -7.80 23.59 -8.28
CA ILE A 161 -7.76 23.32 -6.83
C ILE A 161 -8.48 22.00 -6.52
N GLU A 162 -9.60 21.74 -7.21
CA GLU A 162 -10.39 20.50 -7.03
C GLU A 162 -9.59 19.24 -7.40
N ALA A 163 -8.92 19.24 -8.57
CA ALA A 163 -8.02 18.15 -8.95
C ALA A 163 -6.86 18.02 -7.94
N GLY A 164 -6.46 19.13 -7.30
CA GLY A 164 -5.45 19.14 -6.25
C GLY A 164 -5.85 18.38 -5.00
N PHE A 165 -7.08 18.52 -4.55
CA PHE A 165 -7.61 17.77 -3.40
C PHE A 165 -7.67 16.27 -3.71
N ILE A 166 -8.22 15.89 -4.88
CA ILE A 166 -8.31 14.49 -5.28
C ILE A 166 -6.91 13.86 -5.37
N LEU A 167 -5.92 14.54 -5.94
CA LEU A 167 -4.55 14.01 -5.97
C LEU A 167 -3.97 13.86 -4.57
N SER A 168 -4.23 14.79 -3.65
CA SER A 168 -3.75 14.71 -2.27
C SER A 168 -4.33 13.50 -1.54
N ASP A 169 -5.62 13.21 -1.75
CA ASP A 169 -6.29 12.06 -1.16
C ASP A 169 -5.74 10.76 -1.76
N LEU A 170 -5.61 10.68 -3.10
CA LEU A 170 -4.96 9.54 -3.77
C LEU A 170 -3.54 9.26 -3.25
N LEU A 171 -2.72 10.30 -3.11
CA LEU A 171 -1.36 10.14 -2.59
C LEU A 171 -1.36 9.61 -1.14
N THR A 172 -2.35 9.99 -0.35
CA THR A 172 -2.51 9.52 1.03
C THR A 172 -2.95 8.05 1.07
N ASP A 173 -3.94 7.66 0.26
CA ASP A 173 -4.40 6.28 0.21
C ASP A 173 -3.32 5.32 -0.32
N LEU A 174 -2.54 5.75 -1.30
CA LEU A 174 -1.43 4.96 -1.85
C LEU A 174 -0.30 4.76 -0.84
N GLU A 175 0.08 5.82 -0.11
CA GLU A 175 1.10 5.70 0.95
C GLU A 175 0.61 4.83 2.11
N ARG A 176 -0.63 5.02 2.59
CA ARG A 176 -1.17 4.16 3.64
C ARG A 176 -1.26 2.69 3.22
N THR A 177 -1.55 2.43 1.95
CA THR A 177 -1.45 1.07 1.40
C THR A 177 -0.04 0.50 1.55
N SER A 178 1.01 1.28 1.27
CA SER A 178 2.39 0.82 1.44
C SER A 178 2.77 0.59 2.91
N ASP A 179 2.25 1.42 3.84
CA ASP A 179 2.40 1.24 5.28
C ASP A 179 1.83 -0.12 5.74
N HIS A 180 0.61 -0.46 5.29
CA HIS A 180 0.00 -1.75 5.60
C HIS A 180 0.77 -2.92 5.01
N CYS A 181 1.32 -2.78 3.81
CA CYS A 181 2.22 -3.78 3.22
C CYS A 181 3.48 -3.99 4.07
N SER A 182 4.07 -2.91 4.59
CA SER A 182 5.23 -2.96 5.48
C SER A 182 4.88 -3.63 6.82
N ASN A 183 3.72 -3.35 7.40
CA ASN A 183 3.24 -4.03 8.61
C ASN A 183 3.11 -5.54 8.39
N ILE A 184 2.48 -5.98 7.28
CA ILE A 184 2.34 -7.40 6.94
C ILE A 184 3.72 -8.07 6.80
N ALA A 185 4.66 -7.43 6.12
CA ALA A 185 6.02 -7.95 5.97
C ALA A 185 6.75 -8.04 7.33
N GLY A 186 6.55 -7.04 8.18
CA GLY A 186 7.07 -7.06 9.54
C GLY A 186 6.53 -8.22 10.37
N CYS A 187 5.22 -8.53 10.28
CA CYS A 187 4.64 -9.70 10.93
C CYS A 187 5.29 -11.01 10.46
N VAL A 188 5.61 -11.13 9.16
CA VAL A 188 6.33 -12.32 8.63
C VAL A 188 7.74 -12.45 9.23
N ILE A 189 8.45 -11.32 9.37
CA ILE A 189 9.80 -11.31 9.96
C ILE A 189 9.74 -11.66 11.45
N ASP A 190 8.82 -11.06 12.20
CA ASP A 190 8.67 -11.27 13.64
C ASP A 190 8.25 -12.70 13.99
N ALA A 191 7.31 -13.28 13.24
CA ALA A 191 6.88 -14.67 13.39
C ALA A 191 8.06 -15.66 13.27
N ARG A 192 9.02 -15.39 12.40
CA ARG A 192 10.22 -16.22 12.23
C ARG A 192 11.30 -15.95 13.25
N ALA A 193 11.40 -14.73 13.76
CA ALA A 193 12.38 -14.35 14.77
C ALA A 193 11.92 -14.66 16.22
N HIS A 194 10.68 -15.15 16.42
CA HIS A 194 10.03 -15.27 17.73
C HIS A 194 10.11 -13.99 18.56
N ASN A 195 9.95 -12.85 17.89
CA ASN A 195 10.08 -11.51 18.48
C ASN A 195 8.77 -10.75 18.31
N LEU A 196 8.20 -10.24 19.40
CA LEU A 196 6.93 -9.49 19.41
C LEU A 196 7.10 -7.97 19.18
N ASN A 197 8.32 -7.50 18.92
CA ASN A 197 8.64 -6.08 18.79
C ASN A 197 8.88 -5.66 17.33
N LEU A 198 7.79 -5.56 16.56
CA LEU A 198 7.77 -5.13 15.15
C LEU A 198 8.66 -3.90 14.89
N HIS A 199 8.48 -2.83 15.69
CA HIS A 199 9.25 -1.60 15.53
C HIS A 199 10.75 -1.76 15.82
N GLU A 200 11.13 -2.68 16.68
CA GLU A 200 12.53 -2.92 17.01
C GLU A 200 13.21 -3.77 15.95
N THR A 201 12.51 -4.77 15.43
CA THR A 201 12.98 -5.62 14.34
C THR A 201 13.15 -4.83 13.03
N MET A 202 12.19 -3.98 12.67
CA MET A 202 12.29 -3.07 11.53
C MET A 202 13.44 -2.06 11.71
N ARG A 203 13.62 -1.51 12.92
CA ARG A 203 14.71 -0.59 13.23
C ARG A 203 16.08 -1.27 13.18
N GLN A 204 16.17 -2.51 13.62
CA GLN A 204 17.41 -3.31 13.53
C GLN A 204 17.72 -3.71 12.09
N ALA A 205 16.72 -4.05 11.29
CA ALA A 205 16.90 -4.31 9.86
C ALA A 205 17.47 -3.09 9.12
N LYS A 206 17.04 -1.87 9.50
CA LYS A 206 17.60 -0.61 8.95
C LYS A 206 19.07 -0.37 9.31
N THR A 207 19.57 -0.94 10.41
CA THR A 207 20.91 -0.63 10.93
C THR A 207 21.92 -1.77 10.79
N ALA A 208 21.49 -3.00 10.53
CA ALA A 208 22.29 -4.19 10.73
C ALA A 208 23.07 -4.67 9.50
N ASP A 209 22.68 -4.29 8.27
CA ASP A 209 23.37 -4.83 7.09
C ASP A 209 23.28 -3.89 5.89
N GLY A 210 24.37 -3.74 5.14
CA GLY A 210 24.43 -2.96 3.90
C GLY A 210 23.42 -3.41 2.82
N SER A 211 22.72 -4.52 3.03
CA SER A 211 21.69 -5.04 2.13
C SER A 211 20.45 -4.13 2.04
N PHE A 212 20.00 -3.56 3.17
CA PHE A 212 18.89 -2.60 3.18
C PHE A 212 19.20 -1.39 2.31
N GLN A 213 20.36 -0.78 2.54
CA GLN A 213 20.77 0.41 1.80
C GLN A 213 20.92 0.12 0.30
N GLN A 214 21.47 -1.02 -0.05
CA GLN A 214 21.61 -1.43 -1.46
C GLN A 214 20.27 -1.65 -2.14
N THR A 215 19.31 -2.29 -1.43
CA THR A 215 17.95 -2.51 -1.92
C THR A 215 17.21 -1.19 -2.08
N TYR A 216 17.32 -0.28 -1.09
CA TYR A 216 16.73 1.05 -1.14
C TYR A 216 17.27 1.85 -2.35
N GLU A 217 18.59 1.90 -2.55
CA GLU A 217 19.20 2.60 -3.68
C GLU A 217 18.74 2.04 -5.03
N SER A 218 18.59 0.72 -5.13
CA SER A 218 18.03 0.05 -6.31
C SER A 218 16.60 0.49 -6.62
N TYR A 219 15.74 0.62 -5.60
CA TYR A 219 14.38 1.11 -5.77
C TYR A 219 14.32 2.61 -6.08
N VAL A 220 15.20 3.43 -5.49
CA VAL A 220 15.32 4.85 -5.84
C VAL A 220 15.68 5.03 -7.31
N GLU A 221 16.61 4.23 -7.83
CA GLU A 221 16.97 4.25 -9.25
C GLU A 221 15.80 3.80 -10.15
N LYS A 222 15.11 2.71 -9.75
CA LYS A 222 13.99 2.12 -10.49
C LYS A 222 12.79 3.06 -10.61
N TYR A 223 12.45 3.78 -9.53
CA TYR A 223 11.24 4.60 -9.41
C TYR A 223 11.54 6.11 -9.42
N GLN A 224 12.59 6.54 -10.11
CA GLN A 224 12.96 7.94 -10.21
C GLN A 224 11.90 8.75 -10.98
N LEU A 225 11.41 9.83 -10.35
CA LEU A 225 10.53 10.78 -11.04
C LEU A 225 11.30 11.56 -12.13
N PRO A 226 10.68 11.83 -13.29
CA PRO A 226 11.32 12.64 -14.33
C PRO A 226 11.69 14.01 -13.81
N VAL A 227 12.81 14.55 -14.29
CA VAL A 227 13.23 15.91 -13.94
C VAL A 227 12.14 16.88 -14.42
N PRO A 228 11.66 17.81 -13.57
CA PRO A 228 10.72 18.82 -14.01
C PRO A 228 11.23 19.55 -15.24
N SER A 229 10.47 19.54 -16.33
CA SER A 229 10.84 20.29 -17.54
C SER A 229 10.96 21.75 -17.18
N SER A 230 12.13 22.35 -17.40
CA SER A 230 12.42 23.78 -17.16
C SER A 230 11.70 24.70 -18.16
N ASN A 231 10.71 24.19 -18.88
CA ASN A 231 9.96 24.92 -19.88
C ASN A 231 8.46 24.87 -19.54
N VAL A 232 7.94 25.91 -18.96
CA VAL A 232 6.97 26.84 -19.54
C VAL A 232 6.98 28.13 -18.72
#